data_5df048d548c2f6f94e6eec3d0c2899f8
#
_entry.id   5df048d548c2f6f94e6eec3d0c2899f8
#
_cell.length_a   1.000
_cell.length_b   1.000
_cell.length_c   1.000
_cell.angle_alpha   90.00
_cell.angle_beta   90.00
_cell.angle_gamma   90.00
#
_symmetry.space_group_name_H-M   'P 1'
#
loop_
_entity.id
_entity.type
_entity.pdbx_description
1 polymer ?
#
loop_
_entity_poly.entity_id
_entity_poly.type
_entity_poly.pdbx_seq_one_letter_code
_entity_poly.pdbx_strand_id
1 'polypeptide(L)'
;MSGLNEKMELKTLAMEKVAQVIDSLSNEAKIRYCVAINEFADVFLDDELVFQELYYAYKQERSSYDIQCTNGEKITYRREYDEHVIQFAQTYFCLPEKLFVLFLTSCIEIMREVLPLGTVVELNPLHFIPEHQTSSPTKVVITKRFIAPTGYQTYFPYGGAIYPVGEMKKDTTIYFTEPLITNVIHTGYKVCLLKKILLFKKI
;
A
#
# COMPACT_ATOMS: atom_id res chain seq x y z
N MET A 1 7.17 -16.04 -17.13
CA MET A 1 7.57 -14.80 -17.86
C MET A 1 6.60 -13.62 -17.69
N SER A 2 5.31 -13.82 -17.40
CA SER A 2 4.35 -12.70 -17.21
C SER A 2 4.58 -11.87 -15.94
N GLY A 3 4.91 -12.49 -14.81
CA GLY A 3 5.01 -11.78 -13.53
C GLY A 3 6.19 -10.80 -13.41
N LEU A 4 7.31 -11.06 -14.10
CA LEU A 4 8.48 -10.19 -14.09
C LEU A 4 8.20 -8.88 -14.86
N ASN A 5 7.48 -8.97 -15.97
CA ASN A 5 7.07 -7.81 -16.77
C ASN A 5 6.07 -6.94 -16.01
N GLU A 6 5.21 -7.59 -15.23
CA GLU A 6 4.21 -6.96 -14.36
C GLU A 6 4.86 -6.11 -13.27
N LYS A 7 5.80 -6.70 -12.56
CA LYS A 7 6.53 -5.99 -11.49
C LYS A 7 7.30 -4.78 -12.04
N MET A 8 7.90 -4.92 -13.23
CA MET A 8 8.57 -3.78 -13.89
C MET A 8 7.62 -2.65 -14.26
N GLU A 9 6.42 -2.97 -14.75
CA GLU A 9 5.42 -1.93 -15.08
C GLU A 9 4.91 -1.22 -13.81
N LEU A 10 4.69 -1.96 -12.71
CA LEU A 10 4.31 -1.38 -11.42
C LEU A 10 5.44 -0.48 -10.87
N LYS A 11 6.70 -0.94 -10.94
CA LYS A 11 7.85 -0.13 -10.52
C LYS A 11 7.95 1.16 -11.34
N THR A 12 7.75 1.10 -12.66
CA THR A 12 7.73 2.28 -13.52
C THR A 12 6.65 3.27 -13.08
N LEU A 13 5.42 2.80 -12.80
CA LEU A 13 4.34 3.64 -12.32
C LEU A 13 4.64 4.24 -10.93
N ALA A 14 5.24 3.46 -10.02
CA ALA A 14 5.65 3.96 -8.72
C ALA A 14 6.71 5.06 -8.86
N MET A 15 7.69 4.89 -9.75
CA MET A 15 8.69 5.92 -10.04
C MET A 15 8.08 7.19 -10.65
N GLU A 16 7.02 7.10 -11.47
CA GLU A 16 6.27 8.27 -11.93
C GLU A 16 5.63 9.04 -10.75
N LYS A 17 5.12 8.33 -9.73
CA LYS A 17 4.59 8.97 -8.51
C LYS A 17 5.68 9.58 -7.65
N VAL A 18 6.81 8.92 -7.53
CA VAL A 18 8.01 9.48 -6.87
C VAL A 18 8.44 10.78 -7.54
N ALA A 19 8.48 10.82 -8.87
CA ALA A 19 8.78 12.05 -9.61
C ALA A 19 7.77 13.18 -9.32
N GLN A 20 6.47 12.88 -9.20
CA GLN A 20 5.45 13.87 -8.81
C GLN A 20 5.67 14.41 -7.39
N VAL A 21 6.09 13.56 -6.44
CA VAL A 21 6.47 14.00 -5.09
C VAL A 21 7.68 14.94 -5.14
N ILE A 22 8.71 14.59 -5.90
CA ILE A 22 9.91 15.42 -6.11
C ILE A 22 9.51 16.76 -6.72
N ASP A 23 8.62 16.77 -7.73
CA ASP A 23 8.16 18.01 -8.37
C ASP A 23 7.37 18.93 -7.43
N SER A 24 6.78 18.36 -6.39
CA SER A 24 6.05 19.09 -5.34
C SER A 24 6.95 19.69 -4.25
N LEU A 25 8.25 19.37 -4.25
CA LEU A 25 9.23 19.96 -3.34
C LEU A 25 9.54 21.41 -3.70
N SER A 26 10.03 22.18 -2.71
CA SER A 26 10.64 23.48 -2.99
C SER A 26 11.87 23.32 -3.89
N ASN A 27 12.23 24.36 -4.65
CA ASN A 27 13.37 24.31 -5.55
C ASN A 27 14.67 23.92 -4.84
N GLU A 28 14.88 24.41 -3.62
CA GLU A 28 16.06 24.09 -2.81
C GLU A 28 16.07 22.63 -2.40
N ALA A 29 14.97 22.13 -1.86
CA ALA A 29 14.83 20.73 -1.45
C ALA A 29 14.91 19.77 -2.66
N LYS A 30 14.36 20.17 -3.81
CA LYS A 30 14.45 19.39 -5.05
C LYS A 30 15.91 19.24 -5.50
N ILE A 31 16.67 20.33 -5.57
CA ILE A 31 18.11 20.28 -5.92
C ILE A 31 18.87 19.40 -4.96
N ARG A 32 18.57 19.48 -3.67
CA ARG A 32 19.28 18.75 -2.61
C ARG A 32 18.96 17.27 -2.54
N TYR A 33 17.70 16.89 -2.75
CA TYR A 33 17.21 15.54 -2.42
C TYR A 33 16.72 14.71 -3.60
N CYS A 34 16.57 15.27 -4.81
CA CYS A 34 16.00 14.53 -5.94
C CYS A 34 16.77 13.23 -6.27
N VAL A 35 18.10 13.27 -6.20
CA VAL A 35 18.94 12.09 -6.47
C VAL A 35 18.72 11.04 -5.39
N ALA A 36 18.81 11.43 -4.11
CA ALA A 36 18.64 10.51 -2.99
C ALA A 36 17.24 9.85 -2.97
N ILE A 37 16.17 10.62 -3.26
CA ILE A 37 14.80 10.08 -3.31
C ILE A 37 14.66 9.06 -4.45
N ASN A 38 15.21 9.38 -5.64
CA ASN A 38 15.17 8.45 -6.77
C ASN A 38 15.97 7.18 -6.51
N GLU A 39 17.19 7.29 -5.95
CA GLU A 39 18.02 6.14 -5.58
C GLU A 39 17.31 5.27 -4.54
N PHE A 40 16.76 5.88 -3.49
CA PHE A 40 15.99 5.15 -2.49
C PHE A 40 14.84 4.38 -3.12
N ALA A 41 14.02 5.04 -3.93
CA ALA A 41 12.89 4.39 -4.58
C ALA A 41 13.36 3.27 -5.52
N ASP A 42 14.36 3.51 -6.35
CA ASP A 42 14.86 2.49 -7.29
C ASP A 42 15.38 1.24 -6.58
N VAL A 43 16.08 1.40 -5.46
CA VAL A 43 16.65 0.28 -4.68
C VAL A 43 15.57 -0.45 -3.88
N PHE A 44 14.64 0.28 -3.24
CA PHE A 44 13.76 -0.31 -2.22
C PHE A 44 12.31 -0.53 -2.63
N LEU A 45 11.85 -0.07 -3.80
CA LEU A 45 10.49 -0.37 -4.28
C LEU A 45 10.21 -1.87 -4.42
N ASP A 46 11.23 -2.68 -4.64
CA ASP A 46 11.12 -4.14 -4.72
C ASP A 46 11.09 -4.83 -3.36
N ASP A 47 11.42 -4.10 -2.28
CA ASP A 47 11.34 -4.57 -0.90
C ASP A 47 10.09 -3.99 -0.21
N GLU A 48 9.00 -4.73 -0.29
CA GLU A 48 7.70 -4.30 0.24
C GLU A 48 7.75 -3.98 1.74
N LEU A 49 8.59 -4.66 2.50
CA LEU A 49 8.73 -4.46 3.94
C LEU A 49 9.23 -3.05 4.27
N VAL A 50 10.15 -2.49 3.48
CA VAL A 50 10.74 -1.17 3.75
C VAL A 50 9.66 -0.09 3.85
N PHE A 51 8.78 -0.01 2.87
CA PHE A 51 7.73 1.02 2.85
C PHE A 51 6.67 0.78 3.93
N GLN A 52 6.34 -0.48 4.21
CA GLN A 52 5.40 -0.85 5.27
C GLN A 52 5.97 -0.51 6.66
N GLU A 53 7.23 -0.81 6.93
CA GLU A 53 7.91 -0.49 8.19
C GLU A 53 8.07 1.03 8.39
N LEU A 54 8.38 1.79 7.34
CA LEU A 54 8.40 3.25 7.38
C LEU A 54 7.01 3.82 7.72
N TYR A 55 5.96 3.28 7.08
CA TYR A 55 4.58 3.70 7.34
C TYR A 55 4.15 3.32 8.76
N TYR A 56 4.55 2.15 9.25
CA TYR A 56 4.32 1.73 10.63
C TYR A 56 5.02 2.66 11.63
N ALA A 57 6.30 2.97 11.42
CA ALA A 57 7.05 3.89 12.28
C ALA A 57 6.40 5.29 12.33
N TYR A 58 5.94 5.79 11.18
CA TYR A 58 5.17 7.03 11.08
C TYR A 58 3.87 6.98 11.90
N LYS A 59 3.06 5.93 11.72
CA LYS A 59 1.78 5.76 12.43
C LYS A 59 1.93 5.59 13.93
N GLN A 60 3.03 5.00 14.38
CA GLN A 60 3.38 4.84 15.80
C GLN A 60 4.07 6.09 16.37
N GLU A 61 4.16 7.18 15.61
CA GLU A 61 4.82 8.43 16.00
C GLU A 61 6.25 8.23 16.54
N ARG A 62 6.98 7.26 15.99
CA ARG A 62 8.35 6.98 16.40
C ARG A 62 9.25 8.16 16.08
N SER A 63 10.05 8.61 17.06
CA SER A 63 11.05 9.65 16.82
C SER A 63 12.24 9.15 16.00
N SER A 64 12.57 7.85 16.13
CA SER A 64 13.58 7.15 15.33
C SER A 64 13.22 5.68 15.20
N TYR A 65 13.54 5.09 14.04
CA TYR A 65 13.30 3.68 13.76
C TYR A 65 14.29 3.13 12.74
N ASP A 66 14.88 1.97 13.05
CA ASP A 66 15.84 1.28 12.19
C ASP A 66 15.16 0.09 11.50
N ILE A 67 15.31 0.02 10.19
CA ILE A 67 14.77 -1.03 9.33
C ILE A 67 15.93 -1.84 8.77
N GLN A 68 15.87 -3.16 8.94
CA GLN A 68 16.79 -4.07 8.31
C GLN A 68 16.20 -4.59 7.01
N CYS A 69 16.80 -4.23 5.88
CA CYS A 69 16.30 -4.61 4.57
C CYS A 69 16.66 -6.05 4.21
N THR A 70 15.94 -6.64 3.27
CA THR A 70 16.18 -8.01 2.79
C THR A 70 17.53 -8.17 2.10
N ASN A 71 18.07 -7.10 1.51
CA ASN A 71 19.41 -7.06 0.90
C ASN A 71 20.55 -6.87 1.92
N GLY A 72 20.25 -6.80 3.22
CA GLY A 72 21.23 -6.59 4.29
C GLY A 72 21.55 -5.11 4.58
N GLU A 73 21.03 -4.17 3.82
CA GLU A 73 21.19 -2.74 4.10
C GLU A 73 20.35 -2.30 5.30
N LYS A 74 20.80 -1.23 5.95
CA LYS A 74 20.10 -0.60 7.05
C LYS A 74 19.57 0.75 6.62
N ILE A 75 18.29 0.98 6.91
CA ILE A 75 17.63 2.28 6.76
C ILE A 75 17.33 2.82 8.14
N THR A 76 17.63 4.09 8.37
CA THR A 76 17.27 4.80 9.59
C THR A 76 16.26 5.88 9.26
N TYR A 77 15.07 5.78 9.85
CA TYR A 77 14.03 6.80 9.84
C TYR A 77 14.15 7.67 11.09
N ARG A 78 14.00 9.00 10.93
CA ARG A 78 13.88 9.96 12.04
C ARG A 78 12.78 10.97 11.75
N ARG A 79 12.05 11.36 12.79
CA ARG A 79 11.09 12.47 12.75
C ARG A 79 11.72 13.69 13.42
N GLU A 80 11.82 14.76 12.66
CA GLU A 80 12.39 16.03 13.12
C GLU A 80 11.34 17.15 12.93
N TYR A 81 10.56 17.44 13.98
CA TYR A 81 9.39 18.35 13.90
C TYR A 81 8.37 17.89 12.85
N ASP A 82 8.16 18.67 11.79
CA ASP A 82 7.24 18.39 10.70
C ASP A 82 7.94 17.73 9.49
N GLU A 83 9.19 17.33 9.66
CA GLU A 83 9.99 16.71 8.62
C GLU A 83 10.32 15.25 8.94
N HIS A 84 10.39 14.44 7.91
CA HIS A 84 10.71 13.03 7.98
C HIS A 84 12.01 12.75 7.23
N VAL A 85 13.03 12.36 7.97
CA VAL A 85 14.37 12.08 7.45
C VAL A 85 14.51 10.58 7.24
N ILE A 86 14.89 10.18 6.04
CA ILE A 86 15.29 8.81 5.71
C ILE A 86 16.78 8.82 5.37
N GLN A 87 17.55 8.00 6.07
CA GLN A 87 18.96 7.79 5.84
C GLN A 87 19.21 6.34 5.43
N PHE A 88 19.95 6.13 4.36
CA PHE A 88 20.37 4.83 3.85
C PHE A 88 21.77 4.93 3.25
N ALA A 89 22.57 3.90 3.38
CA ALA A 89 23.98 3.93 3.01
C ALA A 89 24.68 5.19 3.57
N GLN A 90 25.23 6.04 2.70
CA GLN A 90 25.88 7.31 3.06
C GLN A 90 25.04 8.53 2.66
N THR A 91 23.80 8.32 2.32
CA THR A 91 22.90 9.32 1.75
C THR A 91 21.67 9.52 2.65
N TYR A 92 21.04 10.68 2.56
CA TYR A 92 19.77 10.95 3.24
C TYR A 92 18.91 11.92 2.42
N PHE A 93 17.62 11.89 2.69
CA PHE A 93 16.70 12.91 2.23
C PHE A 93 15.67 13.24 3.30
N CYS A 94 15.03 14.40 3.13
CA CYS A 94 14.05 14.91 4.04
C CYS A 94 12.77 15.28 3.28
N LEU A 95 11.62 14.89 3.81
CA LEU A 95 10.32 15.21 3.26
C LEU A 95 9.42 15.83 4.33
N PRO A 96 8.69 16.93 4.01
CA PRO A 96 7.60 17.42 4.84
C PRO A 96 6.53 16.33 5.00
N GLU A 97 5.83 16.32 6.13
CA GLU A 97 4.86 15.26 6.48
C GLU A 97 3.89 14.92 5.35
N LYS A 98 3.28 15.91 4.69
CA LYS A 98 2.33 15.67 3.60
C LYS A 98 2.94 14.92 2.42
N LEU A 99 4.17 15.28 2.03
CA LEU A 99 4.87 14.64 0.93
C LEU A 99 5.42 13.26 1.33
N PHE A 100 5.85 13.11 2.59
CA PHE A 100 6.28 11.83 3.12
C PHE A 100 5.14 10.80 3.11
N VAL A 101 3.97 11.18 3.61
CA VAL A 101 2.79 10.31 3.58
C VAL A 101 2.38 9.97 2.15
N LEU A 102 2.35 10.96 1.25
CA LEU A 102 2.04 10.74 -0.17
C LEU A 102 3.05 9.79 -0.83
N PHE A 103 4.34 9.97 -0.57
CA PHE A 103 5.41 9.11 -1.05
C PHE A 103 5.20 7.66 -0.61
N LEU A 104 5.05 7.41 0.69
CA LEU A 104 4.87 6.06 1.23
C LEU A 104 3.58 5.40 0.73
N THR A 105 2.44 6.10 0.86
CA THR A 105 1.15 5.51 0.47
C THR A 105 1.07 5.21 -1.02
N SER A 106 1.62 6.10 -1.87
CA SER A 106 1.65 5.84 -3.31
C SER A 106 2.51 4.62 -3.66
N CYS A 107 3.69 4.49 -3.06
CA CYS A 107 4.57 3.35 -3.30
C CYS A 107 3.95 2.04 -2.82
N ILE A 108 3.41 2.01 -1.59
CA ILE A 108 2.73 0.85 -1.02
C ILE A 108 1.54 0.43 -1.91
N GLU A 109 0.66 1.39 -2.25
CA GLU A 109 -0.56 1.11 -3.04
C GLU A 109 -0.25 0.59 -4.44
N ILE A 110 0.82 1.06 -5.08
CA ILE A 110 1.18 0.63 -6.43
C ILE A 110 1.89 -0.72 -6.40
N MET A 111 2.83 -0.91 -5.47
CA MET A 111 3.68 -2.11 -5.46
C MET A 111 3.01 -3.32 -4.83
N ARG A 112 2.01 -3.13 -3.94
CA ARG A 112 1.35 -4.26 -3.30
C ARG A 112 0.67 -5.18 -4.30
N GLU A 113 0.72 -6.46 -4.02
CA GLU A 113 -0.02 -7.47 -4.78
C GLU A 113 -1.52 -7.36 -4.47
N VAL A 114 -2.33 -7.19 -5.52
CA VAL A 114 -3.79 -7.14 -5.39
C VAL A 114 -4.37 -8.55 -5.53
N LEU A 115 -5.06 -9.01 -4.49
CA LEU A 115 -5.69 -10.32 -4.49
C LEU A 115 -6.72 -10.46 -5.63
N PRO A 116 -6.72 -11.60 -6.38
CA PRO A 116 -7.63 -11.82 -7.47
C PRO A 116 -9.09 -11.98 -7.02
N LEU A 117 -10.03 -11.76 -7.93
CA LEU A 117 -11.43 -12.10 -7.70
C LEU A 117 -11.59 -13.60 -7.43
N GLY A 118 -12.53 -13.96 -6.55
CA GLY A 118 -12.70 -15.34 -6.10
C GLY A 118 -11.76 -15.76 -4.97
N THR A 119 -10.83 -14.89 -4.54
CA THR A 119 -10.01 -15.15 -3.35
C THR A 119 -10.91 -15.17 -2.11
N VAL A 120 -10.71 -16.16 -1.24
CA VAL A 120 -11.39 -16.26 0.05
C VAL A 120 -10.42 -15.86 1.15
N VAL A 121 -10.81 -14.85 1.92
CA VAL A 121 -10.00 -14.29 3.02
C VAL A 121 -10.74 -14.37 4.35
N GLU A 122 -9.99 -14.36 5.44
CA GLU A 122 -10.48 -14.12 6.80
C GLU A 122 -10.26 -12.66 7.17
N LEU A 123 -11.31 -12.01 7.66
CA LEU A 123 -11.23 -10.63 8.17
C LEU A 123 -11.22 -10.63 9.68
N ASN A 124 -10.42 -9.72 10.27
CA ASN A 124 -10.35 -9.53 11.71
C ASN A 124 -11.70 -8.98 12.23
N PRO A 125 -12.42 -9.73 13.09
CA PRO A 125 -13.71 -9.33 13.60
C PRO A 125 -13.67 -8.08 14.50
N LEU A 126 -12.51 -7.75 15.08
CA LEU A 126 -12.34 -6.60 15.96
C LEU A 126 -12.55 -5.24 15.24
N HIS A 127 -12.47 -5.25 13.90
CA HIS A 127 -12.68 -4.04 13.10
C HIS A 127 -14.13 -3.88 12.62
N PHE A 128 -15.01 -4.82 12.93
CA PHE A 128 -16.44 -4.66 12.70
C PHE A 128 -17.08 -3.83 13.82
N ILE A 129 -18.20 -3.18 13.48
CA ILE A 129 -19.01 -2.51 14.51
C ILE A 129 -19.44 -3.54 15.57
N PRO A 130 -19.57 -3.14 16.85
CA PRO A 130 -19.80 -4.08 17.96
C PRO A 130 -20.97 -5.05 17.74
N GLU A 131 -22.04 -4.60 17.08
CA GLU A 131 -23.22 -5.43 16.77
C GLU A 131 -22.94 -6.55 15.75
N HIS A 132 -21.84 -6.46 15.01
CA HIS A 132 -21.44 -7.44 13.99
C HIS A 132 -20.13 -8.18 14.35
N GLN A 133 -19.60 -7.94 15.55
CA GLN A 133 -18.44 -8.67 16.01
C GLN A 133 -18.81 -10.12 16.32
N THR A 134 -18.03 -11.03 15.74
CA THR A 134 -18.17 -12.49 15.99
C THR A 134 -16.95 -12.99 16.74
N SER A 135 -17.09 -14.11 17.45
CA SER A 135 -15.98 -14.77 18.15
C SER A 135 -14.98 -15.45 17.20
N SER A 136 -15.33 -15.58 15.94
CA SER A 136 -14.49 -16.20 14.90
C SER A 136 -14.30 -15.24 13.72
N PRO A 137 -13.18 -15.32 12.99
CA PRO A 137 -12.94 -14.51 11.81
C PRO A 137 -14.04 -14.67 10.76
N THR A 138 -14.48 -13.56 10.19
CA THR A 138 -15.47 -13.57 9.11
C THR A 138 -14.79 -13.92 7.80
N LYS A 139 -15.26 -15.00 7.16
CA LYS A 139 -14.76 -15.39 5.83
C LYS A 139 -15.51 -14.64 4.74
N VAL A 140 -14.75 -14.05 3.81
CA VAL A 140 -15.29 -13.26 2.71
C VAL A 140 -14.67 -13.70 1.40
N VAL A 141 -15.49 -13.91 0.37
CA VAL A 141 -15.00 -14.07 -1.00
C VAL A 141 -14.94 -12.72 -1.68
N ILE A 142 -13.79 -12.39 -2.28
CA ILE A 142 -13.59 -11.15 -3.03
C ILE A 142 -14.37 -11.23 -4.35
N THR A 143 -15.37 -10.37 -4.50
CA THR A 143 -16.21 -10.29 -5.71
C THR A 143 -16.01 -9.00 -6.49
N LYS A 144 -15.44 -7.97 -5.86
CA LYS A 144 -15.23 -6.64 -6.43
C LYS A 144 -13.86 -6.12 -6.04
N ARG A 145 -13.24 -5.29 -6.92
CA ARG A 145 -11.98 -4.60 -6.66
C ARG A 145 -12.07 -3.14 -7.07
N PHE A 146 -11.33 -2.26 -6.37
CA PHE A 146 -11.25 -0.82 -6.66
C PHE A 146 -12.63 -0.16 -6.72
N ILE A 147 -13.39 -0.28 -5.64
CA ILE A 147 -14.77 0.19 -5.56
C ILE A 147 -14.82 1.54 -4.86
N ALA A 148 -15.50 2.51 -5.47
CA ALA A 148 -15.90 3.76 -4.82
C ALA A 148 -17.42 3.69 -4.54
N PRO A 149 -17.84 3.23 -3.34
CA PRO A 149 -19.26 3.16 -3.03
C PRO A 149 -19.87 4.56 -2.92
N THR A 150 -21.14 4.69 -3.27
CA THR A 150 -21.87 5.95 -3.14
C THR A 150 -21.86 6.43 -1.68
N GLY A 151 -21.50 7.68 -1.46
CA GLY A 151 -21.40 8.28 -0.13
C GLY A 151 -20.02 8.21 0.53
N TYR A 152 -19.06 7.52 -0.06
CA TYR A 152 -17.68 7.52 0.38
C TYR A 152 -16.81 8.42 -0.50
N GLN A 153 -15.89 9.17 0.11
CA GLN A 153 -14.95 10.04 -0.59
C GLN A 153 -13.65 9.30 -0.99
N THR A 154 -13.57 8.00 -0.71
CA THR A 154 -12.40 7.15 -1.00
C THR A 154 -12.84 5.84 -1.63
N TYR A 155 -11.91 5.16 -2.28
CA TYR A 155 -12.17 3.83 -2.81
C TYR A 155 -11.72 2.75 -1.80
N PHE A 156 -12.34 1.58 -1.92
CA PHE A 156 -11.90 0.37 -1.23
C PHE A 156 -11.23 -0.57 -2.23
N PRO A 157 -10.05 -1.13 -1.90
CA PRO A 157 -9.37 -2.08 -2.77
C PRO A 157 -10.19 -3.35 -3.01
N TYR A 158 -10.98 -3.77 -2.01
CA TYR A 158 -11.77 -4.98 -2.06
C TYR A 158 -13.22 -4.76 -1.65
N GLY A 159 -14.11 -5.51 -2.31
CA GLY A 159 -15.48 -5.75 -1.89
C GLY A 159 -15.82 -7.21 -2.05
N GLY A 160 -16.61 -7.76 -1.12
CA GLY A 160 -16.91 -9.18 -1.14
C GLY A 160 -18.21 -9.54 -0.43
N ALA A 161 -18.54 -10.82 -0.53
CA ALA A 161 -19.68 -11.43 0.12
C ALA A 161 -19.24 -12.47 1.17
N ILE A 162 -20.06 -12.70 2.20
CA ILE A 162 -19.80 -13.69 3.25
C ILE A 162 -19.67 -15.08 2.63
N TYR A 163 -18.57 -15.76 2.88
CA TYR A 163 -18.34 -17.12 2.42
C TYR A 163 -18.74 -18.14 3.50
N PRO A 164 -19.43 -19.25 3.15
CA PRO A 164 -19.88 -19.69 1.82
C PRO A 164 -21.30 -19.19 1.43
N VAL A 165 -21.90 -18.34 2.24
CA VAL A 165 -23.32 -17.96 2.14
C VAL A 165 -23.63 -17.12 0.89
N GLY A 166 -22.69 -16.24 0.50
CA GLY A 166 -22.91 -15.33 -0.62
C GLY A 166 -23.71 -14.08 -0.26
N GLU A 167 -24.18 -13.38 -1.25
CA GLU A 167 -25.05 -12.19 -1.13
C GLU A 167 -26.51 -12.62 -0.96
N MET A 168 -27.03 -12.63 0.27
CA MET A 168 -28.43 -13.00 0.55
C MET A 168 -29.42 -11.87 0.28
N LYS A 169 -28.97 -10.63 0.30
CA LYS A 169 -29.76 -9.43 0.03
C LYS A 169 -28.97 -8.48 -0.86
N LYS A 170 -29.68 -7.68 -1.64
CA LYS A 170 -29.08 -6.62 -2.42
C LYS A 170 -28.31 -5.66 -1.49
N ASP A 171 -27.15 -5.21 -1.93
CA ASP A 171 -26.30 -4.24 -1.21
C ASP A 171 -25.69 -4.71 0.13
N THR A 172 -25.47 -6.04 0.28
CA THR A 172 -24.76 -6.62 1.44
C THR A 172 -23.25 -6.80 1.19
N THR A 173 -22.67 -6.05 0.24
CA THR A 173 -21.23 -6.09 -0.03
C THR A 173 -20.45 -5.56 1.16
N ILE A 174 -19.49 -6.33 1.66
CA ILE A 174 -18.52 -5.91 2.67
C ILE A 174 -17.36 -5.24 1.94
N TYR A 175 -17.09 -3.97 2.25
CA TYR A 175 -15.95 -3.23 1.72
C TYR A 175 -14.81 -3.26 2.74
N PHE A 176 -13.60 -3.57 2.29
CA PHE A 176 -12.46 -3.71 3.19
C PHE A 176 -11.13 -3.40 2.51
N THR A 177 -10.12 -3.18 3.35
CA THR A 177 -8.73 -2.93 2.97
C THR A 177 -7.86 -4.10 3.42
N GLU A 178 -6.66 -4.19 2.87
CA GLU A 178 -5.73 -5.28 3.15
C GLU A 178 -5.39 -5.46 4.64
N PRO A 179 -5.16 -4.40 5.45
CA PRO A 179 -4.89 -4.56 6.88
C PRO A 179 -5.97 -5.29 7.68
N LEU A 180 -7.18 -5.42 7.13
CA LEU A 180 -8.26 -6.19 7.75
C LEU A 180 -8.16 -7.69 7.48
N ILE A 181 -7.36 -8.10 6.52
CA ILE A 181 -7.16 -9.50 6.15
C ILE A 181 -6.17 -10.14 7.13
N THR A 182 -6.63 -11.16 7.85
CA THR A 182 -5.78 -11.93 8.76
C THR A 182 -5.20 -13.18 8.11
N ASN A 183 -5.90 -13.73 7.11
CA ASN A 183 -5.47 -14.93 6.42
C ASN A 183 -6.08 -15.02 5.02
N VAL A 184 -5.34 -15.60 4.07
CA VAL A 184 -5.84 -15.96 2.74
C VAL A 184 -6.07 -17.47 2.70
N ILE A 185 -7.36 -17.88 2.70
CA ILE A 185 -7.75 -19.30 2.73
C ILE A 185 -7.57 -19.94 1.35
N HIS A 186 -7.98 -19.22 0.31
CA HIS A 186 -7.92 -19.66 -1.07
C HIS A 186 -7.64 -18.48 -1.99
N THR A 187 -6.69 -18.64 -2.88
CA THR A 187 -6.38 -17.62 -3.90
C THR A 187 -7.22 -17.86 -5.14
N GLY A 188 -7.96 -16.86 -5.57
CA GLY A 188 -8.73 -16.90 -6.81
C GLY A 188 -7.86 -17.00 -8.06
N TYR A 189 -8.49 -17.17 -9.20
CA TYR A 189 -7.78 -17.30 -10.47
C TYR A 189 -7.06 -16.00 -10.86
N LYS A 190 -5.73 -16.04 -10.98
CA LYS A 190 -4.91 -14.92 -11.43
C LYS A 190 -4.99 -14.79 -12.95
N VAL A 191 -5.66 -13.74 -13.41
CA VAL A 191 -5.62 -13.33 -14.83
C VAL A 191 -4.66 -12.16 -14.94
N CYS A 192 -3.78 -12.18 -15.92
CA CYS A 192 -2.91 -11.05 -16.23
C CYS A 192 -3.77 -9.86 -16.74
N LEU A 193 -4.25 -9.04 -15.81
CA LEU A 193 -5.14 -7.88 -16.06
C LEU A 193 -4.46 -6.53 -15.90
N LEU A 194 -3.12 -6.51 -15.94
CA LEU A 194 -2.28 -5.36 -15.64
C LEU A 194 -2.71 -4.07 -16.30
N LYS A 195 -2.98 -4.07 -17.59
CA LYS A 195 -3.36 -2.84 -18.31
C LYS A 195 -4.60 -2.14 -17.74
N LYS A 196 -5.54 -2.88 -17.12
CA LYS A 196 -6.75 -2.29 -16.51
C LYS A 196 -6.51 -1.80 -15.09
N ILE A 197 -5.67 -2.49 -14.31
CA ILE A 197 -5.33 -2.10 -12.93
C ILE A 197 -4.50 -0.82 -12.93
N LEU A 198 -3.55 -0.69 -13.87
CA LEU A 198 -2.74 0.52 -14.05
C LEU A 198 -3.57 1.76 -14.39
N LEU A 199 -4.67 1.61 -15.14
CA LEU A 199 -5.60 2.70 -15.43
C LEU A 199 -6.30 3.23 -14.16
N PHE A 200 -6.70 2.36 -13.24
CA PHE A 200 -7.33 2.77 -11.97
C PHE A 200 -6.34 3.36 -10.96
N LYS A 201 -5.08 2.92 -10.97
CA LYS A 201 -4.04 3.50 -10.10
C LYS A 201 -3.51 4.86 -10.58
N LYS A 202 -3.88 5.32 -11.78
CA LYS A 202 -3.54 6.65 -12.33
C LYS A 202 -4.53 7.76 -11.91
N ILE A 203 -5.67 7.42 -11.34
CA ILE A 203 -6.68 8.36 -10.81
C ILE A 203 -6.34 8.69 -9.37
#